data_12434e1ac876c9867d2edec04964672b
#
_entry.id   12434e1ac876c9867d2edec04964672b
#
_cell.length_a   1.000
_cell.length_b   1.000
_cell.length_c   1.000
_cell.angle_alpha   90.00
_cell.angle_beta   90.00
_cell.angle_gamma   90.00
#
_symmetry.space_group_name_H-M   'P 1'
#
loop_
_entity.id
_entity.type
_entity.pdbx_description
1 polymer ?
#
loop_
_entity_poly.entity_id
_entity_poly.type
_entity_poly.pdbx_seq_one_letter_code
_entity_poly.pdbx_strand_id
1 'polypeptide(L)'
;MGSEMCIRDRFGGWDASMVTLLLFMGVDYITGLAVAACGKSPKSDTGRLSSKIGWRGLAKKCVSLLLVLVAVRLDITLGTTYIRDAVCIAFVVNELISITENAGLLGVPLPEILTKAIELLQTKGKDE
;
A
#
# COMPACT_ATOMS: atom_id res chain seq x y z
N MET A 1 16.98 -24.31 -10.34
CA MET A 1 16.67 -23.92 -8.96
C MET A 1 17.66 -22.90 -8.42
N GLY A 2 18.97 -23.15 -8.57
CA GLY A 2 19.97 -22.23 -8.03
C GLY A 2 19.91 -20.84 -8.60
N SER A 3 19.76 -20.71 -9.93
CA SER A 3 19.68 -19.40 -10.55
C SER A 3 18.37 -18.69 -10.23
N GLU A 4 17.28 -19.44 -10.11
CA GLU A 4 16.00 -18.86 -9.71
C GLU A 4 16.04 -18.37 -8.27
N MET A 5 16.68 -19.14 -7.38
CA MET A 5 16.84 -18.73 -6.00
C MET A 5 17.73 -17.50 -5.87
N CYS A 6 18.82 -17.45 -6.64
CA CYS A 6 19.70 -16.28 -6.64
C CYS A 6 18.98 -15.04 -7.15
N ILE A 7 18.21 -15.19 -8.22
CA ILE A 7 17.40 -14.08 -8.75
C ILE A 7 16.34 -13.69 -7.73
N ARG A 8 15.70 -14.68 -7.13
CA ARG A 8 14.68 -14.43 -6.11
C ARG A 8 15.27 -13.73 -4.89
N ASP A 9 16.45 -14.16 -4.45
CA ASP A 9 17.13 -13.54 -3.32
C ASP A 9 17.53 -12.10 -3.65
N ARG A 10 18.02 -11.88 -4.88
CA ARG A 10 18.39 -10.55 -5.34
C ARG A 10 17.18 -9.64 -5.45
N PHE A 11 16.07 -10.15 -5.96
CA PHE A 11 14.83 -9.42 -6.14
C PHE A 11 13.75 -9.81 -5.15
N GLY A 12 14.05 -10.70 -4.21
CA GLY A 12 13.08 -11.23 -3.26
C GLY A 12 12.41 -10.13 -2.47
N GLY A 13 13.19 -9.18 -1.95
CA GLY A 13 12.64 -8.02 -1.28
C GLY A 13 11.80 -7.17 -2.22
N TRP A 14 12.26 -7.04 -3.46
CA TRP A 14 11.55 -6.30 -4.49
C TRP A 14 10.20 -6.95 -4.80
N ASP A 15 10.22 -8.27 -5.08
CA ASP A 15 8.99 -8.99 -5.40
C ASP A 15 8.02 -8.98 -4.22
N ALA A 16 8.53 -9.25 -3.01
CA ALA A 16 7.71 -9.26 -1.81
C ALA A 16 7.09 -7.90 -1.54
N SER A 17 7.89 -6.84 -1.64
CA SER A 17 7.41 -5.48 -1.41
C SER A 17 6.37 -5.07 -2.45
N MET A 18 6.60 -5.38 -3.72
CA MET A 18 5.68 -5.03 -4.79
C MET A 18 4.38 -5.80 -4.68
N VAL A 19 4.47 -7.11 -4.42
CA VAL A 19 3.27 -7.93 -4.24
C VAL A 19 2.47 -7.44 -3.04
N THR A 20 3.14 -7.16 -1.93
CA THR A 20 2.49 -6.64 -0.73
C THR A 20 1.79 -5.32 -1.02
N LEU A 21 2.47 -4.40 -1.71
CA LEU A 21 1.87 -3.11 -2.06
C LEU A 21 0.64 -3.28 -2.93
N LEU A 22 0.72 -4.12 -3.96
CA LEU A 22 -0.40 -4.35 -4.87
C LEU A 22 -1.57 -5.00 -4.15
N LEU A 23 -1.32 -5.98 -3.28
CA LEU A 23 -2.36 -6.64 -2.51
C LEU A 23 -3.03 -5.65 -1.55
N PHE A 24 -2.24 -4.83 -0.87
CA PHE A 24 -2.79 -3.85 0.07
C PHE A 24 -3.58 -2.76 -0.66
N MET A 25 -3.13 -2.34 -1.84
CA MET A 25 -3.90 -1.41 -2.67
C MET A 25 -5.26 -2.00 -3.04
N GLY A 26 -5.27 -3.29 -3.43
CA GLY A 26 -6.51 -3.98 -3.76
C GLY A 26 -7.44 -4.08 -2.56
N VAL A 27 -6.91 -4.48 -1.41
CA VAL A 27 -7.70 -4.60 -0.18
C VAL A 27 -8.23 -3.23 0.25
N ASP A 28 -7.39 -2.19 0.19
CA ASP A 28 -7.82 -0.84 0.54
C ASP A 28 -8.96 -0.37 -0.37
N TYR A 29 -8.83 -0.61 -1.68
CA TYR A 29 -9.86 -0.24 -2.63
C TYR A 29 -11.17 -0.98 -2.36
N ILE A 30 -11.09 -2.30 -2.16
CA ILE A 30 -12.27 -3.11 -1.89
C ILE A 30 -12.95 -2.71 -0.58
N THR A 31 -12.15 -2.51 0.48
CA THR A 31 -12.71 -2.10 1.77
C THR A 31 -13.29 -0.70 1.70
N GLY A 32 -12.65 0.19 0.92
CA GLY A 32 -13.20 1.53 0.68
C GLY A 32 -14.54 1.49 -0.04
N LEU A 33 -14.68 0.61 -1.04
CA LEU A 33 -15.95 0.42 -1.72
C LEU A 33 -17.01 -0.14 -0.77
N ALA A 34 -16.62 -1.07 0.11
CA ALA A 34 -17.53 -1.63 1.11
C ALA A 34 -18.04 -0.56 2.07
N VAL A 35 -17.13 0.32 2.53
CA VAL A 35 -17.52 1.45 3.40
C VAL A 35 -18.52 2.34 2.69
N ALA A 36 -18.27 2.67 1.42
CA ALA A 36 -19.14 3.51 0.63
C ALA A 36 -20.48 2.83 0.37
N ALA A 37 -20.48 1.51 0.10
CA ALA A 37 -21.71 0.75 -0.10
C ALA A 37 -22.57 0.74 1.15
N CYS A 38 -21.96 0.79 2.33
CA CYS A 38 -22.68 0.89 3.61
C CYS A 38 -23.08 2.33 3.96
N GLY A 39 -22.77 3.30 3.11
CA GLY A 39 -23.09 4.70 3.34
C GLY A 39 -22.25 5.36 4.42
N LYS A 40 -21.07 4.81 4.71
CA LYS A 40 -20.21 5.29 5.80
C LYS A 40 -18.93 5.98 5.33
N SER A 41 -18.78 6.19 4.02
CA SER A 41 -17.55 6.77 3.48
C SER A 41 -17.43 8.26 3.82
N PRO A 42 -16.34 8.69 4.48
CA PRO A 42 -16.09 10.10 4.71
C PRO A 42 -15.65 10.84 3.44
N LYS A 43 -15.31 10.11 2.37
CA LYS A 43 -14.87 10.71 1.11
C LYS A 43 -16.03 11.15 0.22
N SER A 44 -17.26 10.83 0.61
CA SER A 44 -18.47 11.17 -0.14
C SER A 44 -19.37 12.05 0.72
N ASP A 45 -20.00 13.03 0.10
CA ASP A 45 -20.94 13.91 0.79
C ASP A 45 -22.11 13.15 1.38
N THR A 46 -22.54 12.07 0.70
CA THR A 46 -23.65 11.24 1.16
C THR A 46 -23.18 9.98 1.88
N GLY A 47 -21.86 9.73 1.95
CA GLY A 47 -21.28 8.51 2.48
C GLY A 47 -21.44 7.31 1.56
N ARG A 48 -22.08 7.47 0.41
CA ARG A 48 -22.39 6.38 -0.50
C ARG A 48 -21.40 6.25 -1.65
N LEU A 49 -21.41 5.09 -2.27
CA LEU A 49 -20.56 4.80 -3.43
C LEU A 49 -20.93 5.68 -4.61
N SER A 50 -19.93 6.31 -5.21
CA SER A 50 -20.07 7.01 -6.46
C SER A 50 -18.92 6.63 -7.39
N SER A 51 -19.18 6.64 -8.69
CA SER A 51 -18.15 6.32 -9.67
C SER A 51 -17.00 7.33 -9.64
N LYS A 52 -17.29 8.58 -9.34
CA LYS A 52 -16.27 9.63 -9.23
C LYS A 52 -15.27 9.31 -8.11
N ILE A 53 -15.74 8.86 -6.96
CA ILE A 53 -14.88 8.52 -5.83
C ILE A 53 -14.06 7.27 -6.15
N GLY A 54 -14.67 6.25 -6.74
CA GLY A 54 -13.98 5.05 -7.14
C GLY A 54 -12.88 5.35 -8.16
N TRP A 55 -13.17 6.20 -9.14
CA TRP A 55 -12.21 6.59 -10.15
C TRP A 55 -11.04 7.37 -9.55
N ARG A 56 -11.34 8.30 -8.65
CA ARG A 56 -10.30 9.10 -7.97
C ARG A 56 -9.37 8.21 -7.15
N GLY A 57 -9.92 7.24 -6.43
CA GLY A 57 -9.14 6.30 -5.66
C GLY A 57 -8.22 5.47 -6.54
N LEU A 58 -8.74 4.97 -7.65
CA LEU A 58 -7.96 4.20 -8.61
C LEU A 58 -6.85 5.05 -9.22
N ALA A 59 -7.16 6.29 -9.60
CA ALA A 59 -6.17 7.19 -10.17
C ALA A 59 -5.02 7.46 -9.20
N LYS A 60 -5.32 7.67 -7.92
CA LYS A 60 -4.27 7.87 -6.90
C LYS A 60 -3.37 6.66 -6.77
N LYS A 61 -3.94 5.45 -6.83
CA LYS A 61 -3.14 4.22 -6.74
C LYS A 61 -2.26 4.06 -7.98
N CYS A 62 -2.76 4.41 -9.14
CA CYS A 62 -1.94 4.40 -10.36
C CYS A 62 -0.76 5.36 -10.25
N VAL A 63 -0.98 6.58 -9.75
CA VAL A 63 0.09 7.54 -9.55
C VAL A 63 1.11 7.01 -8.55
N SER A 64 0.66 6.35 -7.48
CA SER A 64 1.57 5.74 -6.50
C SER A 64 2.48 4.70 -7.15
N LEU A 65 1.91 3.86 -8.03
CA LEU A 65 2.70 2.86 -8.74
C LEU A 65 3.71 3.52 -9.69
N LEU A 66 3.34 4.63 -10.34
CA LEU A 66 4.26 5.38 -11.18
C LEU A 66 5.42 5.96 -10.35
N LEU A 67 5.14 6.40 -9.12
CA LEU A 67 6.18 6.90 -8.23
C LEU A 67 7.14 5.79 -7.80
N VAL A 68 6.64 4.57 -7.63
CA VAL A 68 7.51 3.41 -7.37
C VAL A 68 8.41 3.16 -8.58
N LEU A 69 7.88 3.26 -9.79
CA LEU A 69 8.68 3.13 -11.01
C LEU A 69 9.76 4.20 -11.07
N VAL A 70 9.43 5.44 -10.73
CA VAL A 70 10.41 6.53 -10.65
C VAL A 70 11.51 6.18 -9.65
N ALA A 71 11.13 5.64 -8.50
CA ALA A 71 12.10 5.25 -7.47
C ALA A 71 13.04 4.15 -7.98
N VAL A 72 12.51 3.18 -8.72
CA VAL A 72 13.33 2.11 -9.32
C VAL A 72 14.36 2.73 -10.28
N ARG A 73 13.92 3.65 -11.12
CA ARG A 73 14.82 4.30 -12.09
C ARG A 73 15.85 5.16 -11.39
N LEU A 74 15.50 5.81 -10.30
CA LEU A 74 16.47 6.59 -9.51
C LEU A 74 17.54 5.69 -8.91
N ASP A 75 17.14 4.53 -8.38
CA ASP A 75 18.10 3.56 -7.85
C ASP A 75 19.09 3.13 -8.93
N ILE A 76 18.59 2.82 -10.12
CA ILE A 76 19.45 2.41 -11.24
C ILE A 76 20.40 3.54 -11.62
N THR A 77 19.88 4.74 -11.74
CA THR A 77 20.66 5.91 -12.18
C THR A 77 21.74 6.30 -11.17
N LEU A 78 21.40 6.24 -9.88
CA LEU A 78 22.31 6.65 -8.80
C LEU A 78 23.17 5.50 -8.28
N GLY A 79 22.90 4.27 -8.71
CA GLY A 79 23.63 3.10 -8.22
C GLY A 79 23.27 2.75 -6.78
N THR A 80 22.07 3.11 -6.34
CA THR A 80 21.59 2.81 -4.99
C THR A 80 20.61 1.66 -5.00
N THR A 81 20.25 1.14 -3.81
CA THR A 81 19.34 0.01 -3.68
C THR A 81 18.21 0.26 -2.68
N TYR A 82 18.13 1.46 -2.10
CA TYR A 82 17.22 1.72 -0.99
C TYR A 82 16.06 2.66 -1.34
N ILE A 83 16.14 3.42 -2.44
CA ILE A 83 15.10 4.42 -2.75
C ILE A 83 13.77 3.73 -3.03
N ARG A 84 13.78 2.70 -3.86
CA ARG A 84 12.57 1.94 -4.17
C ARG A 84 11.98 1.29 -2.92
N ASP A 85 12.83 0.68 -2.10
CA ASP A 85 12.36 0.02 -0.88
C ASP A 85 11.73 1.02 0.07
N ALA A 86 12.35 2.19 0.24
CA ALA A 86 11.81 3.24 1.10
C ALA A 86 10.46 3.74 0.60
N VAL A 87 10.33 3.95 -0.71
CA VAL A 87 9.08 4.40 -1.31
C VAL A 87 8.00 3.33 -1.17
N CYS A 88 8.34 2.06 -1.44
CA CYS A 88 7.38 0.96 -1.28
C CYS A 88 6.90 0.84 0.16
N ILE A 89 7.81 0.91 1.14
CA ILE A 89 7.44 0.82 2.55
C ILE A 89 6.50 1.97 2.92
N ALA A 90 6.81 3.18 2.46
CA ALA A 90 5.96 4.35 2.74
C ALA A 90 4.54 4.14 2.21
N PHE A 91 4.40 3.63 0.98
CA PHE A 91 3.09 3.37 0.41
C PHE A 91 2.39 2.20 1.09
N VAL A 92 3.13 1.13 1.46
CA VAL A 92 2.54 0.00 2.20
C VAL A 92 1.97 0.47 3.53
N VAL A 93 2.71 1.30 4.27
CA VAL A 93 2.23 1.86 5.54
C VAL A 93 0.97 2.68 5.30
N ASN A 94 0.98 3.54 4.28
CA ASN A 94 -0.16 4.38 3.96
C ASN A 94 -1.40 3.53 3.63
N GLU A 95 -1.22 2.49 2.81
CA GLU A 95 -2.33 1.60 2.45
C GLU A 95 -2.84 0.84 3.67
N LEU A 96 -1.94 0.39 4.54
CA LEU A 96 -2.31 -0.35 5.75
C LEU A 96 -3.11 0.54 6.71
N ILE A 97 -2.73 1.80 6.86
CA ILE A 97 -3.47 2.74 7.67
C ILE A 97 -4.87 2.95 7.09
N SER A 98 -4.98 3.10 5.77
CA SER A 98 -6.27 3.25 5.10
C SER A 98 -7.16 2.03 5.29
N ILE A 99 -6.57 0.82 5.19
CA ILE A 99 -7.31 -0.43 5.41
C ILE A 99 -7.84 -0.49 6.84
N THR A 100 -7.02 -0.12 7.82
CA THR A 100 -7.45 -0.14 9.23
C THR A 100 -8.55 0.89 9.49
N GLU A 101 -8.48 2.05 8.86
CA GLU A 101 -9.54 3.05 8.95
C GLU A 101 -10.84 2.53 8.35
N ASN A 102 -10.77 1.89 7.19
CA ASN A 102 -11.93 1.30 6.54
C ASN A 102 -12.56 0.22 7.42
N ALA A 103 -11.73 -0.64 8.01
CA ALA A 103 -12.21 -1.68 8.92
C ALA A 103 -12.90 -1.07 10.15
N GLY A 104 -12.32 -0.02 10.69
CA GLY A 104 -12.91 0.70 11.81
C GLY A 104 -14.28 1.28 11.47
N LEU A 105 -14.42 1.86 10.27
CA LEU A 105 -15.69 2.42 9.81
C LEU A 105 -16.75 1.35 9.62
N LEU A 106 -16.34 0.11 9.30
CA LEU A 106 -17.23 -1.02 9.17
C LEU A 106 -17.53 -1.70 10.52
N GLY A 107 -16.90 -1.24 11.60
CA GLY A 107 -17.12 -1.80 12.92
C GLY A 107 -16.34 -3.07 13.19
N VAL A 108 -15.33 -3.38 12.38
CA VAL A 108 -14.50 -4.56 12.57
C VAL A 108 -13.40 -4.24 13.58
N PRO A 109 -13.27 -5.04 14.67
CA PRO A 109 -12.21 -4.80 15.64
C PRO A 109 -10.84 -5.08 15.03
N LEU A 110 -9.88 -4.20 15.30
CA LEU A 110 -8.53 -4.31 14.75
C LEU A 110 -7.66 -5.12 15.71
N PRO A 111 -7.07 -6.25 15.26
CA PRO A 111 -6.15 -6.99 16.11
C PRO A 111 -4.93 -6.16 16.50
N GLU A 112 -4.51 -6.32 17.75
CA GLU A 112 -3.35 -5.59 18.27
C GLU A 112 -2.08 -5.85 17.47
N ILE A 113 -1.94 -7.08 16.94
CA ILE A 113 -0.75 -7.45 16.16
C ILE A 113 -0.64 -6.62 14.88
N LEU A 114 -1.77 -6.22 14.27
CA LEU A 114 -1.72 -5.35 13.10
C LEU A 114 -1.24 -3.95 13.46
N THR A 115 -1.67 -3.42 14.60
CA THR A 115 -1.22 -2.12 15.09
C THR A 115 0.29 -2.14 15.31
N LYS A 116 0.79 -3.21 15.91
CA LYS A 116 2.23 -3.38 16.12
C LYS A 116 2.99 -3.48 14.81
N ALA A 117 2.42 -4.19 13.83
CA ALA A 117 3.04 -4.32 12.51
C ALA A 117 3.17 -2.96 11.83
N ILE A 118 2.14 -2.10 11.94
CA ILE A 118 2.19 -0.75 11.38
C ILE A 118 3.32 0.05 12.03
N GLU A 119 3.43 -0.01 13.35
CA GLU A 119 4.48 0.70 14.07
C GLU A 119 5.87 0.24 13.64
N LEU A 120 6.06 -1.07 13.49
CA LEU A 120 7.34 -1.63 13.05
C LEU A 120 7.70 -1.16 11.64
N LEU A 121 6.73 -1.12 10.73
CA LEU A 121 6.96 -0.66 9.38
C LEU A 121 7.29 0.82 9.33
N GLN A 122 6.63 1.63 10.15
CA GLN A 122 6.93 3.06 10.23
C GLN A 122 8.36 3.30 10.75
N THR A 123 8.77 2.53 11.76
CA THR A 123 10.12 2.62 12.30
C THR A 123 11.15 2.22 11.24
N LYS A 124 10.89 1.13 10.52
CA LYS A 124 11.79 0.66 9.46
C LYS A 124 11.91 1.68 8.34
N GLY A 125 10.81 2.32 7.98
CA GLY A 125 10.82 3.35 6.96
C GLY A 125 11.66 4.55 7.34
N LYS A 126 11.66 4.92 8.62
CA LYS A 126 12.47 6.03 9.11
C LYS A 126 13.96 5.71 9.12
N ASP A 127 14.31 4.46 9.38
CA ASP A 127 15.71 4.03 9.45
C ASP A 127 16.33 3.92 8.06
N GLU A 128 15.53 3.84 7.04
CA GLU A 128 15.98 3.83 5.65
C GLU A 128 15.91 5.22 5.04
#